data_43d4a7ab679b5fa789b352cf37c081d1
#
_entry.id   43d4a7ab679b5fa789b352cf37c081d1
#
_cell.length_a   1.000
_cell.length_b   1.000
_cell.length_c   1.000
_cell.angle_alpha   90.00
_cell.angle_beta   90.00
_cell.angle_gamma   90.00
#
_symmetry.space_group_name_H-M   'P 1'
#
loop_
_entity.id
_entity.type
_entity.pdbx_description
1 polymer ?
#
loop_
_entity_poly.entity_id
_entity_poly.type
_entity_poly.pdbx_seq_one_letter_code
_entity_poly.pdbx_strand_id
1 'polypeptide(L)'
;MNKDLKKFILYLIISIIVAFIVSFSYSAYQSYQYDKKLDEVKSAFNFGGNDKKVENSKNKENNQNPEEEWQSQRLEALESLGYKKVDIRPFYKRIYDKLIGKKVYNYKSISNDTETVVVEIKDNKIIENFFNGDKPTTRQELFANNDFTSYDLKSYDLETMVVTTYKDVLNNDTYLNTKNGIIEYEDGKTVEFTHQNGAMNGPAVENLPNGDKIEFNFVNNKRVGEGEKFFKNGDRELFTYGENNQKNGTSIYYFANGDVEETTYVNDVLNGPAKYIYKDGVAEHYEYKDGKRVED
;
A
#
# COMPACT_ATOMS: atom_id res chain seq x y z
N MET A 1 -31.13 -47.58 -25.09
CA MET A 1 -31.08 -46.76 -23.87
C MET A 1 -32.51 -46.41 -23.48
N ASN A 2 -32.92 -46.80 -22.27
CA ASN A 2 -34.27 -46.61 -21.76
C ASN A 2 -34.66 -45.12 -21.77
N LYS A 3 -35.92 -44.79 -22.06
CA LYS A 3 -36.45 -43.43 -22.19
C LYS A 3 -36.28 -42.63 -20.87
N ASP A 4 -36.38 -43.32 -19.74
CA ASP A 4 -36.21 -42.73 -18.41
C ASP A 4 -34.74 -42.42 -18.09
N LEU A 5 -33.81 -43.25 -18.57
CA LEU A 5 -32.38 -43.00 -18.45
C LEU A 5 -31.94 -41.78 -19.29
N LYS A 6 -32.54 -41.60 -20.47
CA LYS A 6 -32.29 -40.38 -21.29
C LYS A 6 -32.76 -39.10 -20.60
N LYS A 7 -33.97 -39.15 -19.98
CA LYS A 7 -34.46 -37.99 -19.20
C LYS A 7 -33.60 -37.71 -17.99
N PHE A 8 -33.18 -38.72 -17.25
CA PHE A 8 -32.30 -38.59 -16.09
C PHE A 8 -30.97 -37.93 -16.48
N ILE A 9 -30.33 -38.40 -17.56
CA ILE A 9 -29.09 -37.82 -18.07
C ILE A 9 -29.30 -36.37 -18.49
N LEU A 10 -30.44 -36.07 -19.16
CA LEU A 10 -30.76 -34.71 -19.56
C LEU A 10 -30.92 -33.78 -18.34
N TYR A 11 -31.65 -34.20 -17.30
CA TYR A 11 -31.80 -33.43 -16.05
C TYR A 11 -30.46 -33.24 -15.32
N LEU A 12 -29.61 -34.26 -15.31
CA LEU A 12 -28.28 -34.17 -14.74
C LEU A 12 -27.41 -33.13 -15.48
N ILE A 13 -27.44 -33.12 -16.82
CA ILE A 13 -26.73 -32.16 -17.64
C ILE A 13 -27.28 -30.75 -17.39
N ILE A 14 -28.59 -30.56 -17.35
CA ILE A 14 -29.20 -29.25 -17.06
C ILE A 14 -28.82 -28.79 -15.66
N SER A 15 -28.86 -29.65 -14.65
CA SER A 15 -28.45 -29.25 -13.28
C SER A 15 -26.98 -28.85 -13.18
N ILE A 16 -26.09 -29.53 -13.92
CA ILE A 16 -24.68 -29.16 -14.01
C ILE A 16 -24.51 -27.80 -14.69
N ILE A 17 -25.24 -27.56 -15.79
CA ILE A 17 -25.19 -26.26 -16.52
C ILE A 17 -25.71 -25.14 -15.61
N VAL A 18 -26.83 -25.35 -14.89
CA VAL A 18 -27.38 -24.35 -13.96
C VAL A 18 -26.40 -24.07 -12.83
N ALA A 19 -25.82 -25.10 -12.22
CA ALA A 19 -24.79 -24.94 -11.17
C ALA A 19 -23.57 -24.18 -11.69
N PHE A 20 -23.17 -24.42 -12.95
CA PHE A 20 -22.09 -23.70 -13.61
C PHE A 20 -22.43 -22.21 -13.79
N ILE A 21 -23.65 -21.91 -14.30
CA ILE A 21 -24.09 -20.52 -14.51
C ILE A 21 -24.18 -19.78 -13.16
N VAL A 22 -24.75 -20.38 -12.12
CA VAL A 22 -24.87 -19.76 -10.79
C VAL A 22 -23.50 -19.50 -10.19
N SER A 23 -22.60 -20.47 -10.23
CA SER A 23 -21.24 -20.33 -9.70
C SER A 23 -20.41 -19.30 -10.47
N PHE A 24 -20.57 -19.24 -11.79
CA PHE A 24 -19.91 -18.24 -12.64
C PHE A 24 -20.45 -16.85 -12.34
N SER A 25 -21.77 -16.69 -12.24
CA SER A 25 -22.41 -15.41 -11.92
C SER A 25 -22.00 -14.92 -10.52
N TYR A 26 -21.92 -15.78 -9.53
CA TYR A 26 -21.45 -15.44 -8.18
C TYR A 26 -19.97 -15.01 -8.20
N SER A 27 -19.12 -15.78 -8.86
CA SER A 27 -17.69 -15.43 -9.00
C SER A 27 -17.48 -14.12 -9.77
N ALA A 28 -18.28 -13.88 -10.83
CA ALA A 28 -18.24 -12.62 -11.57
C ALA A 28 -18.72 -11.43 -10.72
N TYR A 29 -19.76 -11.65 -9.89
CA TYR A 29 -20.23 -10.63 -8.96
C TYR A 29 -19.17 -10.28 -7.90
N GLN A 30 -18.49 -11.26 -7.31
CA GLN A 30 -17.40 -11.03 -6.35
C GLN A 30 -16.23 -10.27 -7.01
N SER A 31 -15.82 -10.70 -8.21
CA SER A 31 -14.79 -9.98 -8.97
C SER A 31 -15.20 -8.54 -9.27
N TYR A 32 -16.45 -8.33 -9.70
CA TYR A 32 -16.99 -6.99 -9.95
C TYR A 32 -16.97 -6.09 -8.70
N GLN A 33 -17.36 -6.60 -7.53
CA GLN A 33 -17.32 -5.85 -6.28
C GLN A 33 -15.88 -5.48 -5.89
N TYR A 34 -14.95 -6.42 -6.10
CA TYR A 34 -13.54 -6.19 -5.86
C TYR A 34 -12.97 -5.13 -6.81
N ASP A 35 -13.21 -5.28 -8.13
CA ASP A 35 -12.73 -4.36 -9.15
C ASP A 35 -13.32 -2.96 -8.96
N LYS A 36 -14.62 -2.87 -8.60
CA LYS A 36 -15.27 -1.60 -8.26
C LYS A 36 -14.59 -0.90 -7.08
N LYS A 37 -14.29 -1.64 -6.00
CA LYS A 37 -13.58 -1.07 -4.85
C LYS A 37 -12.17 -0.62 -5.21
N LEU A 38 -11.46 -1.41 -6.02
CA LEU A 38 -10.14 -1.06 -6.54
C LEU A 38 -10.18 0.17 -7.43
N ASP A 39 -11.22 0.29 -8.31
CA ASP A 39 -11.39 1.46 -9.17
C ASP A 39 -11.72 2.71 -8.35
N GLU A 40 -12.48 2.59 -7.25
CA GLU A 40 -12.67 3.68 -6.28
C GLU A 40 -11.33 4.15 -5.72
N VAL A 41 -10.47 3.23 -5.25
CA VAL A 41 -9.11 3.56 -4.78
C VAL A 41 -8.29 4.21 -5.88
N LYS A 42 -8.23 3.60 -7.07
CA LYS A 42 -7.46 4.14 -8.20
C LYS A 42 -7.95 5.52 -8.65
N SER A 43 -9.25 5.76 -8.65
CA SER A 43 -9.82 7.06 -9.04
C SER A 43 -9.50 8.15 -8.04
N ALA A 44 -9.53 7.84 -6.75
CA ALA A 44 -9.14 8.77 -5.68
C ALA A 44 -7.70 9.27 -5.85
N PHE A 45 -6.80 8.41 -6.34
CA PHE A 45 -5.38 8.75 -6.56
C PHE A 45 -5.06 9.21 -7.99
N ASN A 46 -6.05 9.38 -8.87
CA ASN A 46 -5.86 9.86 -10.24
C ASN A 46 -4.80 9.07 -11.04
N PHE A 47 -4.73 7.75 -10.85
CA PHE A 47 -3.83 6.85 -11.58
C PHE A 47 -4.28 6.67 -13.05
N GLY A 48 -4.35 7.77 -13.77
CA GLY A 48 -4.56 7.78 -15.21
C GLY A 48 -3.22 7.74 -15.93
N GLY A 49 -2.75 6.58 -16.33
CA GLY A 49 -1.83 6.59 -17.42
C GLY A 49 -0.51 5.84 -17.28
N ASN A 50 -0.25 5.10 -18.30
CA ASN A 50 1.00 4.52 -18.78
C ASN A 50 1.53 3.26 -18.08
N ASP A 51 0.80 2.18 -18.28
CA ASP A 51 1.45 0.87 -18.42
C ASP A 51 2.38 0.91 -19.64
N LYS A 52 3.64 1.33 -19.44
CA LYS A 52 4.66 1.21 -20.47
C LYS A 52 4.91 -0.28 -20.71
N LYS A 53 4.60 -0.76 -21.92
CA LYS A 53 5.08 -2.04 -22.41
C LYS A 53 6.60 -2.07 -22.31
N VAL A 54 7.12 -2.95 -21.48
CA VAL A 54 8.54 -3.26 -21.41
C VAL A 54 8.84 -4.30 -22.49
N GLU A 55 9.66 -3.93 -23.46
CA GLU A 55 10.16 -4.85 -24.49
C GLU A 55 11.25 -5.75 -23.88
N ASN A 56 11.04 -7.07 -24.00
CA ASN A 56 11.96 -8.10 -23.55
C ASN A 56 13.25 -8.12 -24.38
N SER A 57 14.39 -7.86 -23.74
CA SER A 57 15.69 -8.24 -24.28
C SER A 57 16.11 -9.62 -23.72
N LYS A 58 16.23 -10.58 -24.61
CA LYS A 58 16.65 -11.95 -24.27
C LYS A 58 18.16 -12.00 -24.06
N ASN A 59 18.59 -12.32 -22.84
CA ASN A 59 19.92 -12.90 -22.59
C ASN A 59 19.76 -14.35 -22.12
N LYS A 60 20.38 -15.25 -22.87
CA LYS A 60 20.46 -16.69 -22.59
C LYS A 60 21.80 -16.99 -21.93
N GLU A 61 21.77 -17.57 -20.70
CA GLU A 61 22.68 -18.64 -20.25
C GLU A 61 22.38 -18.97 -18.78
N ASN A 62 21.53 -19.91 -18.58
CA ASN A 62 21.42 -20.96 -17.55
C ASN A 62 20.03 -21.61 -17.68
N ASN A 63 19.95 -22.94 -17.52
CA ASN A 63 18.78 -23.75 -17.86
C ASN A 63 17.54 -23.56 -16.95
N GLN A 64 17.45 -22.49 -16.15
CA GLN A 64 16.24 -22.07 -15.44
C GLN A 64 15.77 -20.74 -16.01
N ASN A 65 14.49 -20.66 -16.33
CA ASN A 65 13.86 -19.43 -16.78
C ASN A 65 13.78 -18.46 -15.56
N PRO A 66 14.46 -17.30 -15.56
CA PRO A 66 14.46 -16.38 -14.42
C PRO A 66 13.08 -15.93 -13.99
N GLU A 67 12.16 -15.83 -14.93
CA GLU A 67 10.75 -15.51 -14.66
C GLU A 67 10.06 -16.62 -13.84
N GLU A 68 10.27 -17.90 -14.22
CA GLU A 68 9.68 -19.02 -13.48
C GLU A 68 10.27 -19.17 -12.09
N GLU A 69 11.58 -18.91 -11.95
CA GLU A 69 12.26 -18.90 -10.67
C GLU A 69 11.71 -17.81 -9.76
N TRP A 70 11.56 -16.57 -10.23
CA TRP A 70 10.96 -15.46 -9.48
C TRP A 70 9.52 -15.77 -9.05
N GLN A 71 8.70 -16.32 -9.97
CA GLN A 71 7.34 -16.73 -9.67
C GLN A 71 7.30 -17.81 -8.57
N SER A 72 8.22 -18.81 -8.63
CA SER A 72 8.30 -19.86 -7.63
C SER A 72 8.71 -19.34 -6.26
N GLN A 73 9.74 -18.50 -6.20
CA GLN A 73 10.21 -17.87 -4.97
C GLN A 73 9.10 -17.07 -4.28
N ARG A 74 8.26 -16.35 -5.04
CA ARG A 74 7.15 -15.62 -4.45
C ARG A 74 6.08 -16.54 -3.86
N LEU A 75 5.75 -17.64 -4.54
CA LEU A 75 4.80 -18.63 -4.00
C LEU A 75 5.33 -19.31 -2.73
N GLU A 76 6.63 -19.62 -2.67
CA GLU A 76 7.29 -20.16 -1.47
C GLU A 76 7.31 -19.13 -0.32
N ALA A 77 7.47 -17.84 -0.63
CA ALA A 77 7.40 -16.78 0.36
C ALA A 77 6.02 -16.73 1.06
N LEU A 78 4.92 -16.94 0.35
CA LEU A 78 3.59 -17.03 0.96
C LEU A 78 3.50 -18.22 1.94
N GLU A 79 4.09 -19.35 1.60
CA GLU A 79 4.11 -20.53 2.48
C GLU A 79 4.95 -20.24 3.75
N SER A 80 6.06 -19.52 3.64
CA SER A 80 6.88 -19.10 4.78
C SER A 80 6.18 -18.06 5.66
N LEU A 81 5.25 -17.28 5.11
CA LEU A 81 4.39 -16.36 5.85
C LEU A 81 3.20 -17.05 6.57
N GLY A 82 3.12 -18.38 6.50
CA GLY A 82 2.08 -19.15 7.18
C GLY A 82 0.82 -19.39 6.36
N TYR A 83 0.90 -19.28 5.03
CA TYR A 83 -0.19 -19.64 4.15
C TYR A 83 0.04 -21.03 3.55
N LYS A 84 -0.98 -21.84 3.53
CA LYS A 84 -0.96 -23.19 2.92
C LYS A 84 -1.68 -23.16 1.59
N LYS A 85 -1.04 -23.68 0.55
CA LYS A 85 -1.67 -23.86 -0.75
C LYS A 85 -2.88 -24.79 -0.65
N VAL A 86 -4.02 -24.34 -1.15
CA VAL A 86 -5.29 -25.05 -1.15
C VAL A 86 -5.92 -24.99 -2.53
N ASP A 87 -6.74 -25.96 -2.86
CA ASP A 87 -7.50 -25.94 -4.11
C ASP A 87 -8.98 -25.79 -3.81
N ILE A 88 -9.39 -24.56 -3.52
CA ILE A 88 -10.77 -24.20 -3.19
C ILE A 88 -11.63 -23.91 -4.42
N ARG A 89 -11.01 -23.85 -5.61
CA ARG A 89 -11.74 -23.57 -6.83
C ARG A 89 -12.58 -24.76 -7.28
N PRO A 90 -13.81 -24.55 -7.76
CA PRO A 90 -14.59 -25.59 -8.40
C PRO A 90 -13.82 -26.28 -9.54
N PHE A 91 -14.03 -27.59 -9.70
CA PHE A 91 -13.32 -28.41 -10.69
C PHE A 91 -13.35 -27.83 -12.12
N TYR A 92 -14.50 -27.31 -12.56
CA TYR A 92 -14.65 -26.71 -13.87
C TYR A 92 -13.81 -25.43 -14.05
N LYS A 93 -13.67 -24.63 -12.98
CA LYS A 93 -12.86 -23.39 -13.03
C LYS A 93 -11.37 -23.73 -13.14
N ARG A 94 -10.92 -24.80 -12.47
CA ARG A 94 -9.53 -25.29 -12.61
C ARG A 94 -9.23 -25.76 -14.03
N ILE A 95 -10.18 -26.47 -14.66
CA ILE A 95 -10.03 -26.89 -16.05
C ILE A 95 -10.02 -25.68 -16.99
N TYR A 96 -10.92 -24.73 -16.79
CA TYR A 96 -10.99 -23.53 -17.60
C TYR A 96 -9.69 -22.72 -17.52
N ASP A 97 -9.22 -22.42 -16.31
CA ASP A 97 -7.98 -21.66 -16.10
C ASP A 97 -6.78 -22.37 -16.76
N LYS A 98 -6.72 -23.71 -16.67
CA LYS A 98 -5.69 -24.51 -17.33
C LYS A 98 -5.79 -24.45 -18.88
N LEU A 99 -7.00 -24.48 -19.42
CA LEU A 99 -7.23 -24.42 -20.87
C LEU A 99 -6.82 -23.08 -21.47
N ILE A 100 -7.01 -21.98 -20.75
CA ILE A 100 -6.62 -20.64 -21.22
C ILE A 100 -5.20 -20.25 -20.76
N GLY A 101 -4.45 -21.18 -20.15
CA GLY A 101 -3.09 -20.94 -19.69
C GLY A 101 -2.99 -20.00 -18.48
N LYS A 102 -4.11 -19.76 -17.77
CA LYS A 102 -4.11 -18.86 -16.60
C LYS A 102 -3.49 -19.55 -15.39
N LYS A 103 -2.40 -18.97 -14.84
CA LYS A 103 -1.75 -19.43 -13.61
C LYS A 103 -2.44 -18.77 -12.41
N VAL A 104 -3.33 -19.51 -11.72
CA VAL A 104 -4.04 -19.04 -10.52
C VAL A 104 -3.83 -20.04 -9.39
N TYR A 105 -3.43 -19.53 -8.23
CA TYR A 105 -3.19 -20.30 -7.03
C TYR A 105 -4.04 -19.75 -5.88
N ASN A 106 -4.44 -20.63 -4.99
CA ASN A 106 -5.20 -20.25 -3.79
C ASN A 106 -4.45 -20.72 -2.56
N TYR A 107 -4.43 -19.88 -1.56
CA TYR A 107 -3.79 -20.13 -0.28
C TYR A 107 -4.76 -19.81 0.85
N LYS A 108 -4.62 -20.52 1.97
CA LYS A 108 -5.37 -20.29 3.19
C LYS A 108 -4.39 -20.10 4.34
N SER A 109 -4.65 -19.16 5.23
CA SER A 109 -3.85 -18.96 6.43
C SER A 109 -3.93 -20.18 7.34
N ILE A 110 -2.80 -20.54 7.93
CA ILE A 110 -2.72 -21.63 8.91
C ILE A 110 -3.24 -21.17 10.28
N SER A 111 -3.07 -19.89 10.60
CA SER A 111 -3.45 -19.31 11.89
C SER A 111 -4.88 -18.76 11.92
N ASN A 112 -5.46 -18.43 10.76
CA ASN A 112 -6.78 -17.84 10.66
C ASN A 112 -7.57 -18.45 9.49
N ASP A 113 -8.55 -19.26 9.81
CA ASP A 113 -9.37 -20.02 8.85
C ASP A 113 -10.19 -19.14 7.90
N THR A 114 -10.39 -17.85 8.21
CA THR A 114 -11.13 -16.91 7.36
C THR A 114 -10.23 -16.16 6.37
N GLU A 115 -8.91 -16.17 6.57
CA GLU A 115 -7.98 -15.48 5.68
C GLU A 115 -7.58 -16.38 4.51
N THR A 116 -7.77 -15.86 3.31
CA THR A 116 -7.39 -16.52 2.07
C THR A 116 -6.66 -15.56 1.14
N VAL A 117 -5.79 -16.09 0.28
CA VAL A 117 -5.09 -15.33 -0.75
C VAL A 117 -5.32 -16.00 -2.10
N VAL A 118 -5.71 -15.21 -3.08
CA VAL A 118 -5.77 -15.64 -4.48
C VAL A 118 -4.63 -14.99 -5.24
N VAL A 119 -3.74 -15.79 -5.80
CA VAL A 119 -2.58 -15.35 -6.57
C VAL A 119 -2.82 -15.57 -8.04
N GLU A 120 -2.69 -14.53 -8.84
CA GLU A 120 -2.71 -14.58 -10.30
C GLU A 120 -1.33 -14.22 -10.83
N ILE A 121 -0.78 -15.06 -11.72
CA ILE A 121 0.49 -14.80 -12.38
C ILE A 121 0.22 -14.47 -13.84
N LYS A 122 0.75 -13.35 -14.29
CA LYS A 122 0.61 -12.88 -15.68
C LYS A 122 1.89 -12.16 -16.11
N ASP A 123 2.61 -12.77 -17.03
CA ASP A 123 3.88 -12.22 -17.54
C ASP A 123 4.85 -11.85 -16.38
N ASN A 124 5.39 -10.64 -16.38
CA ASN A 124 6.26 -10.11 -15.33
C ASN A 124 5.50 -9.55 -14.10
N LYS A 125 4.22 -9.93 -13.92
CA LYS A 125 3.37 -9.42 -12.85
C LYS A 125 2.79 -10.55 -12.03
N ILE A 126 2.83 -10.40 -10.70
CA ILE A 126 2.07 -11.23 -9.75
C ILE A 126 1.05 -10.34 -9.06
N ILE A 127 -0.19 -10.82 -8.97
CA ILE A 127 -1.28 -10.14 -8.29
C ILE A 127 -1.74 -11.03 -7.15
N GLU A 128 -1.74 -10.51 -5.94
CA GLU A 128 -2.19 -11.20 -4.74
C GLU A 128 -3.39 -10.45 -4.15
N ASN A 129 -4.51 -11.14 -4.07
CA ASN A 129 -5.74 -10.61 -3.50
C ASN A 129 -6.00 -11.31 -2.17
N PHE A 130 -6.00 -10.56 -1.08
CA PHE A 130 -6.22 -11.05 0.28
C PHE A 130 -7.68 -10.84 0.68
N PHE A 131 -8.24 -11.83 1.34
CA PHE A 131 -9.63 -11.82 1.80
C PHE A 131 -9.71 -12.23 3.27
N ASN A 132 -10.69 -11.68 3.97
CA ASN A 132 -11.15 -12.18 5.26
C ASN A 132 -12.61 -12.63 5.07
N GLY A 133 -12.85 -13.95 5.02
CA GLY A 133 -14.08 -14.52 4.49
C GLY A 133 -14.26 -14.13 3.01
N ASP A 134 -15.42 -13.55 2.69
CA ASP A 134 -15.73 -13.05 1.34
C ASP A 134 -15.34 -11.57 1.13
N LYS A 135 -14.84 -10.89 2.18
CA LYS A 135 -14.48 -9.46 2.10
C LYS A 135 -13.04 -9.31 1.62
N PRO A 136 -12.77 -8.64 0.49
CA PRO A 136 -11.42 -8.29 0.09
C PRO A 136 -10.85 -7.24 1.06
N THR A 137 -9.61 -7.46 1.51
CA THR A 137 -8.93 -6.58 2.46
C THR A 137 -7.77 -5.83 1.82
N THR A 138 -6.93 -6.55 1.10
CA THR A 138 -5.72 -5.99 0.50
C THR A 138 -5.51 -6.58 -0.89
N ARG A 139 -5.02 -5.76 -1.81
CA ARG A 139 -4.46 -6.22 -3.08
C ARG A 139 -3.00 -5.83 -3.15
N GLN A 140 -2.16 -6.75 -3.57
CA GLN A 140 -0.77 -6.49 -3.88
C GLN A 140 -0.49 -6.76 -5.36
N GLU A 141 0.28 -5.89 -5.97
CA GLU A 141 0.74 -6.01 -7.35
C GLU A 141 2.27 -5.93 -7.36
N LEU A 142 2.91 -7.01 -7.75
CA LEU A 142 4.36 -7.13 -7.85
C LEU A 142 4.75 -7.05 -9.33
N PHE A 143 5.63 -6.13 -9.68
CA PHE A 143 6.12 -5.92 -11.04
C PHE A 143 7.61 -6.22 -11.08
N ALA A 144 8.00 -7.34 -11.65
CA ALA A 144 9.41 -7.70 -11.79
C ALA A 144 10.15 -6.69 -12.69
N ASN A 145 11.39 -6.43 -12.36
CA ASN A 145 12.30 -5.74 -13.26
C ASN A 145 12.69 -6.65 -14.45
N ASN A 146 13.48 -6.12 -15.41
CA ASN A 146 13.77 -6.81 -16.68
C ASN A 146 14.58 -8.10 -16.52
N ASP A 147 15.37 -8.21 -15.46
CA ASP A 147 16.24 -9.37 -15.18
C ASP A 147 15.70 -10.27 -14.07
N PHE A 148 14.53 -9.95 -13.53
CA PHE A 148 13.87 -10.67 -12.44
C PHE A 148 14.70 -10.77 -11.15
N THR A 149 15.59 -9.83 -10.89
CA THR A 149 16.38 -9.76 -9.64
C THR A 149 15.69 -8.96 -8.55
N SER A 150 14.81 -8.04 -8.94
CA SER A 150 13.99 -7.24 -8.03
C SER A 150 12.61 -6.97 -8.62
N TYR A 151 11.73 -6.41 -7.82
CA TYR A 151 10.39 -6.02 -8.23
C TYR A 151 9.93 -4.76 -7.48
N ASP A 152 9.00 -4.02 -8.08
CA ASP A 152 8.22 -3.00 -7.40
C ASP A 152 6.96 -3.65 -6.82
N LEU A 153 6.62 -3.33 -5.57
CA LEU A 153 5.42 -3.79 -4.91
C LEU A 153 4.47 -2.62 -4.69
N LYS A 154 3.26 -2.70 -5.24
CA LYS A 154 2.13 -1.84 -4.87
C LYS A 154 1.16 -2.60 -3.99
N SER A 155 0.88 -2.07 -2.81
CA SER A 155 -0.11 -2.60 -1.86
C SER A 155 -1.26 -1.62 -1.72
N TYR A 156 -2.45 -2.07 -2.03
CA TYR A 156 -3.70 -1.31 -1.89
C TYR A 156 -4.44 -1.84 -0.65
N ASP A 157 -4.55 -1.03 0.39
CA ASP A 157 -5.44 -1.28 1.51
C ASP A 157 -6.85 -0.86 1.10
N LEU A 158 -7.75 -1.81 0.96
CA LEU A 158 -9.11 -1.59 0.47
C LEU A 158 -10.08 -1.12 1.56
N GLU A 159 -9.64 -1.06 2.80
CA GLU A 159 -10.42 -0.55 3.92
C GLU A 159 -10.08 0.92 4.20
N THR A 160 -8.81 1.25 4.25
CA THR A 160 -8.33 2.62 4.56
C THR A 160 -8.12 3.48 3.33
N MET A 161 -8.24 2.92 2.13
CA MET A 161 -7.98 3.61 0.86
C MET A 161 -6.56 4.17 0.78
N VAL A 162 -5.59 3.48 1.35
CA VAL A 162 -4.17 3.84 1.32
C VAL A 162 -3.43 2.96 0.32
N VAL A 163 -2.58 3.57 -0.49
CA VAL A 163 -1.69 2.86 -1.41
C VAL A 163 -0.25 3.02 -0.94
N THR A 164 0.46 1.91 -0.76
CA THR A 164 1.88 1.92 -0.44
C THR A 164 2.66 1.30 -1.59
N THR A 165 3.66 2.00 -2.08
CA THR A 165 4.57 1.51 -3.12
C THR A 165 5.96 1.35 -2.52
N TYR A 166 6.52 0.15 -2.65
CA TYR A 166 7.92 -0.15 -2.32
C TYR A 166 8.69 -0.35 -3.61
N LYS A 167 9.88 0.22 -3.70
CA LYS A 167 10.73 0.19 -4.88
C LYS A 167 11.91 -0.75 -4.71
N ASP A 168 12.29 -1.43 -5.80
CA ASP A 168 13.50 -2.26 -5.87
C ASP A 168 13.58 -3.32 -4.76
N VAL A 169 12.46 -4.00 -4.49
CA VAL A 169 12.42 -5.13 -3.54
C VAL A 169 13.23 -6.29 -4.10
N LEU A 170 14.24 -6.76 -3.39
CA LEU A 170 15.04 -7.89 -3.82
C LEU A 170 14.27 -9.21 -3.74
N ASN A 171 14.47 -10.11 -4.68
CA ASN A 171 13.71 -11.37 -4.76
C ASN A 171 13.90 -12.31 -3.57
N ASN A 172 15.07 -12.28 -2.96
CA ASN A 172 15.43 -13.09 -1.79
C ASN A 172 15.09 -12.42 -0.46
N ASP A 173 14.56 -11.19 -0.51
CA ASP A 173 14.08 -10.45 0.65
C ASP A 173 12.56 -10.36 0.66
N THR A 174 11.99 -10.26 1.84
CA THR A 174 10.62 -9.79 1.99
C THR A 174 10.59 -8.29 1.66
N TYR A 175 9.44 -7.75 1.22
CA TYR A 175 9.24 -6.29 1.00
C TYR A 175 9.63 -5.44 2.22
N LEU A 176 9.90 -6.08 3.34
CA LEU A 176 10.34 -5.49 4.59
C LEU A 176 11.79 -4.96 4.55
N ASN A 177 12.57 -5.27 3.52
CA ASN A 177 13.96 -4.82 3.37
C ASN A 177 14.18 -3.89 2.16
N THR A 178 13.14 -3.22 1.69
CA THR A 178 13.28 -2.18 0.67
C THR A 178 13.97 -0.94 1.25
N LYS A 179 14.71 -0.20 0.42
CA LYS A 179 15.33 1.04 0.87
C LYS A 179 14.34 2.19 0.93
N ASN A 180 13.40 2.26 0.01
CA ASN A 180 12.49 3.41 -0.17
C ASN A 180 11.06 2.95 -0.42
N GLY A 181 10.11 3.77 0.04
CA GLY A 181 8.70 3.58 -0.23
C GLY A 181 7.96 4.91 -0.33
N ILE A 182 6.75 4.86 -0.86
CA ILE A 182 5.84 5.99 -0.95
C ILE A 182 4.48 5.52 -0.46
N ILE A 183 3.87 6.26 0.46
CA ILE A 183 2.46 6.10 0.87
C ILE A 183 1.68 7.22 0.19
N GLU A 184 0.60 6.85 -0.46
CA GLU A 184 -0.34 7.77 -1.12
C GLU A 184 -1.70 7.66 -0.41
N TYR A 185 -2.26 8.79 0.00
CA TYR A 185 -3.54 8.90 0.69
C TYR A 185 -4.61 9.42 -0.25
N GLU A 186 -5.87 9.12 0.03
CA GLU A 186 -7.03 9.53 -0.78
C GLU A 186 -7.14 11.06 -0.94
N ASP A 187 -6.74 11.82 0.07
CA ASP A 187 -6.74 13.29 0.06
C ASP A 187 -5.64 13.92 -0.79
N GLY A 188 -4.78 13.10 -1.42
CA GLY A 188 -3.65 13.53 -2.23
C GLY A 188 -2.37 13.81 -1.44
N LYS A 189 -2.38 13.60 -0.13
CA LYS A 189 -1.16 13.61 0.69
C LYS A 189 -0.27 12.44 0.29
N THR A 190 1.05 12.65 0.23
CA THR A 190 2.03 11.57 0.05
C THR A 190 3.09 11.60 1.14
N VAL A 191 3.63 10.43 1.49
CA VAL A 191 4.77 10.30 2.40
C VAL A 191 5.83 9.44 1.72
N GLU A 192 6.92 10.06 1.33
CA GLU A 192 8.13 9.36 0.89
C GLU A 192 8.96 8.99 2.12
N PHE A 193 9.41 7.76 2.21
CA PHE A 193 10.13 7.28 3.39
C PHE A 193 11.26 6.32 3.02
N THR A 194 12.26 6.24 3.91
CA THR A 194 13.23 5.15 3.90
C THR A 194 12.74 3.99 4.77
N HIS A 195 13.03 2.77 4.31
CA HIS A 195 12.61 1.55 4.97
C HIS A 195 13.82 0.67 5.26
N GLN A 196 13.94 0.16 6.48
CA GLN A 196 15.03 -0.68 6.91
C GLN A 196 14.57 -1.64 8.01
N ASN A 197 14.97 -2.90 7.91
CA ASN A 197 14.67 -3.94 8.92
C ASN A 197 13.16 -4.09 9.22
N GLY A 198 12.32 -4.02 8.21
CA GLY A 198 10.88 -4.23 8.36
C GLY A 198 10.10 -3.02 8.89
N ALA A 199 10.72 -1.85 8.99
CA ALA A 199 10.09 -0.65 9.49
C ALA A 199 10.53 0.60 8.73
N MET A 200 9.73 1.66 8.77
CA MET A 200 10.16 2.98 8.34
C MET A 200 11.25 3.46 9.31
N ASN A 201 12.45 3.69 8.79
CA ASN A 201 13.61 4.16 9.53
C ASN A 201 14.40 5.14 8.65
N GLY A 202 14.78 6.30 9.20
CA GLY A 202 15.54 7.32 8.50
C GLY A 202 14.68 8.46 7.94
N PRO A 203 15.22 9.24 6.99
CA PRO A 203 14.57 10.44 6.49
C PRO A 203 13.28 10.14 5.74
N ALA A 204 12.32 11.06 5.88
CA ALA A 204 11.03 11.04 5.22
C ALA A 204 10.58 12.44 4.82
N VAL A 205 9.76 12.50 3.77
CA VAL A 205 9.17 13.73 3.26
C VAL A 205 7.66 13.52 3.11
N GLU A 206 6.87 14.36 3.76
CA GLU A 206 5.42 14.42 3.59
C GLU A 206 5.06 15.62 2.72
N ASN A 207 4.42 15.37 1.58
CA ASN A 207 3.88 16.41 0.71
C ASN A 207 2.38 16.53 0.95
N LEU A 208 1.92 17.72 1.26
CA LEU A 208 0.52 18.02 1.54
C LEU A 208 -0.21 18.53 0.29
N PRO A 209 -1.52 18.28 0.13
CA PRO A 209 -2.29 18.71 -1.05
C PRO A 209 -2.28 20.22 -1.30
N ASN A 210 -2.12 21.02 -0.25
CA ASN A 210 -2.05 22.48 -0.34
C ASN A 210 -0.69 23.00 -0.87
N GLY A 211 0.28 22.10 -1.07
CA GLY A 211 1.62 22.41 -1.54
C GLY A 211 2.65 22.67 -0.43
N ASP A 212 2.28 22.48 0.82
CA ASP A 212 3.26 22.45 1.93
C ASP A 212 4.04 21.13 1.91
N LYS A 213 5.25 21.16 2.48
CA LYS A 213 6.12 19.98 2.61
C LYS A 213 6.62 19.89 4.06
N ILE A 214 6.73 18.67 4.59
CA ILE A 214 7.31 18.42 5.90
C ILE A 214 8.45 17.41 5.75
N GLU A 215 9.63 17.74 6.24
CA GLU A 215 10.78 16.86 6.33
C GLU A 215 10.96 16.41 7.78
N PHE A 216 11.21 15.12 8.00
CA PHE A 216 11.37 14.53 9.34
C PHE A 216 12.05 13.16 9.26
N ASN A 217 12.24 12.52 10.42
CA ASN A 217 12.79 11.17 10.48
C ASN A 217 11.81 10.20 11.11
N PHE A 218 11.83 8.95 10.61
CA PHE A 218 11.23 7.80 11.26
C PHE A 218 12.26 7.01 12.06
N VAL A 219 11.83 6.45 13.19
CA VAL A 219 12.49 5.35 13.90
C VAL A 219 11.41 4.34 14.26
N ASN A 220 11.52 3.11 13.72
CA ASN A 220 10.58 2.03 13.97
C ASN A 220 9.09 2.46 13.73
N ASN A 221 8.83 3.05 12.56
CA ASN A 221 7.51 3.56 12.16
C ASN A 221 6.97 4.76 12.96
N LYS A 222 7.77 5.36 13.84
CA LYS A 222 7.40 6.57 14.59
C LYS A 222 8.18 7.77 14.11
N ARG A 223 7.52 8.91 13.98
CA ARG A 223 8.17 10.20 13.76
C ARG A 223 8.94 10.58 15.01
N VAL A 224 10.18 10.97 14.87
CA VAL A 224 11.05 11.31 16.00
C VAL A 224 11.97 12.48 15.71
N GLY A 225 12.31 13.20 16.74
CA GLY A 225 13.30 14.27 16.70
C GLY A 225 12.80 15.48 15.92
N GLU A 226 13.75 16.21 15.34
CA GLU A 226 13.46 17.45 14.62
C GLU A 226 12.68 17.21 13.33
N GLY A 227 11.72 18.09 13.08
CA GLY A 227 10.97 18.19 11.84
C GLY A 227 11.00 19.63 11.33
N GLU A 228 10.92 19.76 10.00
CA GLU A 228 10.87 21.06 9.34
C GLU A 228 9.71 21.10 8.36
N LYS A 229 8.83 22.09 8.52
CA LYS A 229 7.73 22.33 7.61
C LYS A 229 8.03 23.55 6.74
N PHE A 230 7.91 23.36 5.45
CA PHE A 230 8.00 24.39 4.42
C PHE A 230 6.59 24.70 3.93
N PHE A 231 6.16 25.93 4.09
CA PHE A 231 4.86 26.37 3.64
C PHE A 231 4.95 26.91 2.21
N LYS A 232 3.90 26.70 1.44
CA LYS A 232 3.81 27.20 0.06
C LYS A 232 4.00 28.71 -0.08
N ASN A 233 3.67 29.49 0.97
CA ASN A 233 3.82 30.93 1.01
C ASN A 233 5.26 31.43 1.30
N GLY A 234 6.20 30.49 1.51
CA GLY A 234 7.60 30.76 1.82
C GLY A 234 7.94 30.83 3.31
N ASP A 235 6.97 30.63 4.19
CA ASP A 235 7.22 30.47 5.63
C ASP A 235 7.88 29.10 5.91
N ARG A 236 8.47 28.98 7.09
CA ARG A 236 9.13 27.76 7.54
C ARG A 236 8.93 27.56 9.04
N GLU A 237 8.72 26.33 9.49
CA GLU A 237 8.59 25.98 10.90
C GLU A 237 9.55 24.85 11.25
N LEU A 238 10.39 25.06 12.23
CA LEU A 238 11.19 24.02 12.91
C LEU A 238 10.48 23.58 14.17
N PHE A 239 10.39 22.28 14.39
CA PHE A 239 9.71 21.73 15.57
C PHE A 239 10.29 20.34 15.92
N THR A 240 9.87 19.80 17.07
CA THR A 240 10.30 18.46 17.51
C THR A 240 9.09 17.54 17.67
N TYR A 241 9.19 16.30 17.18
CA TYR A 241 8.23 15.24 17.46
C TYR A 241 8.54 14.57 18.79
N GLY A 242 7.53 14.42 19.65
CA GLY A 242 7.55 13.59 20.85
C GLY A 242 7.24 12.11 20.56
N GLU A 243 7.13 11.33 21.63
CA GLU A 243 6.98 9.86 21.55
C GLU A 243 5.70 9.38 20.84
N ASN A 244 4.67 10.22 20.76
CA ASN A 244 3.35 9.89 20.20
C ASN A 244 3.15 10.37 18.77
N ASN A 245 4.23 10.64 18.02
CA ASN A 245 4.19 11.26 16.68
C ASN A 245 3.57 12.68 16.66
N GLN A 246 3.53 13.36 17.78
CA GLN A 246 2.96 14.69 17.98
C GLN A 246 4.06 15.71 18.21
N LYS A 247 3.87 16.96 17.77
CA LYS A 247 4.77 18.05 18.11
C LYS A 247 4.81 18.22 19.62
N ASN A 248 6.01 18.33 20.19
CA ASN A 248 6.19 18.51 21.61
C ASN A 248 7.49 19.30 21.88
N GLY A 249 7.42 20.31 22.73
CA GLY A 249 8.55 21.20 23.00
C GLY A 249 8.53 22.46 22.15
N THR A 250 9.68 23.10 22.04
CA THR A 250 9.83 24.40 21.34
C THR A 250 9.67 24.22 19.84
N SER A 251 8.97 25.16 19.23
CA SER A 251 8.88 25.35 17.78
C SER A 251 9.31 26.77 17.42
N ILE A 252 9.96 26.93 16.25
CA ILE A 252 10.40 28.20 15.71
C ILE A 252 9.77 28.39 14.34
N TYR A 253 8.92 29.37 14.22
CA TYR A 253 8.27 29.74 12.96
C TYR A 253 8.97 30.94 12.35
N TYR A 254 9.44 30.80 11.13
CA TYR A 254 10.07 31.85 10.33
C TYR A 254 9.07 32.36 9.29
N PHE A 255 8.63 33.59 9.42
CA PHE A 255 7.77 34.23 8.44
C PHE A 255 8.56 34.67 7.23
N ALA A 256 7.96 34.64 6.05
CA ALA A 256 8.57 35.11 4.80
C ALA A 256 8.92 36.62 4.81
N ASN A 257 8.26 37.39 5.69
CA ASN A 257 8.55 38.80 5.88
C ASN A 257 9.80 39.09 6.74
N GLY A 258 10.40 38.05 7.33
CA GLY A 258 11.58 38.12 8.19
C GLY A 258 11.30 38.17 9.69
N ASP A 259 10.04 38.12 10.12
CA ASP A 259 9.69 37.94 11.53
C ASP A 259 9.91 36.49 11.97
N VAL A 260 10.00 36.28 13.28
CA VAL A 260 10.17 34.93 13.87
C VAL A 260 9.24 34.80 15.06
N GLU A 261 8.61 33.64 15.21
CA GLU A 261 7.83 33.31 16.38
C GLU A 261 8.40 32.04 17.03
N GLU A 262 8.73 32.11 18.30
CA GLU A 262 9.08 30.96 19.14
C GLU A 262 7.87 30.58 19.97
N THR A 263 7.47 29.29 19.91
CA THR A 263 6.28 28.79 20.62
C THR A 263 6.60 27.47 21.32
N THR A 264 5.72 27.05 22.20
CA THR A 264 5.81 25.75 22.86
C THR A 264 4.59 24.89 22.53
N TYR A 265 4.83 23.66 22.06
CA TYR A 265 3.81 22.65 21.83
C TYR A 265 3.78 21.61 22.97
N VAL A 266 2.60 21.19 23.33
CA VAL A 266 2.34 20.00 24.15
C VAL A 266 1.32 19.13 23.39
N ASN A 267 1.77 18.00 22.85
CA ASN A 267 0.95 17.05 22.09
C ASN A 267 0.15 17.72 20.95
N ASP A 268 0.84 18.39 20.03
CA ASP A 268 0.29 19.15 18.90
C ASP A 268 -0.50 20.43 19.24
N VAL A 269 -0.64 20.77 20.53
CA VAL A 269 -1.38 21.94 20.97
C VAL A 269 -0.38 23.01 21.46
N LEU A 270 -0.51 24.24 20.97
CA LEU A 270 0.25 25.38 21.50
C LEU A 270 -0.10 25.58 22.96
N ASN A 271 0.88 25.42 23.85
CA ASN A 271 0.65 25.50 25.30
C ASN A 271 1.96 25.86 26.00
N GLY A 272 2.05 27.04 26.56
CA GLY A 272 3.23 27.55 27.25
C GLY A 272 3.74 28.89 26.67
N PRO A 273 4.96 29.29 27.05
CA PRO A 273 5.52 30.56 26.68
C PRO A 273 5.73 30.69 25.16
N ALA A 274 5.54 31.88 24.66
CA ALA A 274 5.75 32.26 23.28
C ALA A 274 6.43 33.62 23.20
N LYS A 275 7.15 33.84 22.08
CA LYS A 275 7.84 35.06 21.78
C LYS A 275 7.76 35.38 20.31
N TYR A 276 7.25 36.54 19.98
CA TYR A 276 7.27 37.06 18.61
C TYR A 276 8.41 38.06 18.45
N ILE A 277 9.24 37.91 17.44
CA ILE A 277 10.41 38.74 17.15
C ILE A 277 10.19 39.35 15.79
N TYR A 278 10.00 40.68 15.78
CA TYR A 278 9.91 41.42 14.55
C TYR A 278 11.26 41.47 13.83
N LYS A 279 11.25 41.61 12.51
CA LYS A 279 12.48 41.70 11.68
C LYS A 279 13.44 42.81 12.08
N ASP A 280 12.96 43.83 12.79
CA ASP A 280 13.78 44.94 13.35
C ASP A 280 14.38 44.61 14.71
N GLY A 281 14.11 43.41 15.26
CA GLY A 281 14.65 42.91 16.51
C GLY A 281 13.79 43.21 17.74
N VAL A 282 12.69 43.94 17.60
CA VAL A 282 11.73 44.13 18.71
C VAL A 282 11.06 42.80 19.00
N ALA A 283 10.83 42.51 20.29
CA ALA A 283 10.19 41.24 20.70
C ALA A 283 9.02 41.49 21.65
N GLU A 284 7.97 40.69 21.44
CA GLU A 284 6.81 40.59 22.32
C GLU A 284 6.81 39.21 22.98
N HIS A 285 6.48 39.15 24.28
CA HIS A 285 6.35 37.92 25.05
C HIS A 285 4.88 37.71 25.43
N TYR A 286 4.40 36.48 25.30
CA TYR A 286 3.05 36.09 25.64
C TYR A 286 2.97 34.59 25.93
N GLU A 287 1.82 34.09 26.22
CA GLU A 287 1.59 32.65 26.44
C GLU A 287 0.48 32.12 25.55
N TYR A 288 0.60 30.85 25.22
CA TYR A 288 -0.52 30.05 24.70
C TYR A 288 -1.05 29.12 25.80
N LYS A 289 -2.37 28.99 25.86
CA LYS A 289 -3.06 27.99 26.69
C LYS A 289 -4.14 27.31 25.86
N ASP A 290 -4.01 25.98 25.75
CA ASP A 290 -4.96 25.15 24.98
C ASP A 290 -5.17 25.67 23.54
N GLY A 291 -4.09 26.07 22.87
CA GLY A 291 -4.05 26.57 21.50
C GLY A 291 -4.49 28.03 21.33
N LYS A 292 -4.77 28.78 22.41
CA LYS A 292 -5.20 30.17 22.36
C LYS A 292 -4.16 31.08 23.02
N ARG A 293 -3.86 32.21 22.36
CA ARG A 293 -3.04 33.27 22.98
C ARG A 293 -3.78 33.80 24.21
N VAL A 294 -3.08 33.83 25.34
CA VAL A 294 -3.57 34.49 26.55
C VAL A 294 -3.28 35.97 26.43
N GLU A 295 -4.32 36.78 26.55
CA GLU A 295 -4.19 38.21 26.68
C GLU A 295 -3.89 38.55 28.14
N ASP A 296 -2.91 39.45 28.41
CA ASP A 296 -2.57 39.92 29.74
C ASP A 296 -3.73 40.76 30.36
#